data_2336448b120a73e0f6419d08736bc7af
#
_entry.id   2336448b120a73e0f6419d08736bc7af
#
_cell.length_a   1.000
_cell.length_b   1.000
_cell.length_c   1.000
_cell.angle_alpha   90.00
_cell.angle_beta   90.00
_cell.angle_gamma   90.00
#
_symmetry.space_group_name_H-M   'P 1'
#
loop_
_entity.id
_entity.type
_entity.pdbx_description
1 polymer ?
#
loop_
_entity_poly.entity_id
_entity_poly.type
_entity_poly.pdbx_seq_one_letter_code
_entity_poly.pdbx_strand_id
1 'polypeptide(L)'
;MKRNKRGKIIVMSGPSGVGKRTIWSPIINDPRFNLAFSVSMTTRPKRAGEINGKDYFFLTKSQFEEKIREHALLEYATFAGNYYGTPKEFVDKLRAEGKNVCLEIEPQGGLQIVKMCEQNKDKGLLTIFIVPPSLDELKNRLIKRDTESKEVIEKRIEQAKWELRQKDSYQYVIVNKPGLQEEASKELSNILLKELA
;
A
#
# COMPACT_ATOMS: atom_id res chain seq x y z
N MET A 1 -12.16 -24.32 21.31
CA MET A 1 -11.40 -23.73 20.21
C MET A 1 -11.14 -22.26 20.54
N LYS A 2 -9.89 -21.83 20.69
CA LYS A 2 -9.55 -20.41 20.84
C LYS A 2 -9.97 -19.72 19.53
N ARG A 3 -10.92 -18.77 19.58
CA ARG A 3 -11.20 -17.89 18.43
C ARG A 3 -9.88 -17.19 18.09
N ASN A 4 -9.29 -17.49 16.93
CA ASN A 4 -8.16 -16.71 16.45
C ASN A 4 -8.59 -15.25 16.39
N LYS A 5 -7.82 -14.37 17.03
CA LYS A 5 -8.03 -12.91 16.97
C LYS A 5 -7.98 -12.53 15.50
N ARG A 6 -9.01 -11.82 14.99
CA ARG A 6 -9.03 -11.32 13.62
C ARG A 6 -7.80 -10.44 13.39
N GLY A 7 -7.07 -10.68 12.30
CA GLY A 7 -5.89 -9.91 11.97
C GLY A 7 -6.20 -8.45 11.62
N LYS A 8 -5.19 -7.59 11.74
CA LYS A 8 -5.30 -6.17 11.39
C LYS A 8 -5.18 -5.93 9.86
N ILE A 9 -5.66 -4.79 9.40
CA ILE A 9 -5.30 -4.19 8.11
C ILE A 9 -4.12 -3.26 8.38
N ILE A 10 -3.04 -3.41 7.63
CA ILE A 10 -1.86 -2.54 7.69
C ILE A 10 -1.74 -1.81 6.36
N VAL A 11 -2.06 -0.54 6.35
CA VAL A 11 -1.93 0.32 5.16
C VAL A 11 -0.56 0.98 5.19
N MET A 12 0.25 0.74 4.16
CA MET A 12 1.47 1.50 3.91
C MET A 12 1.30 2.33 2.65
N SER A 13 1.32 3.64 2.81
CA SER A 13 1.21 4.60 1.72
C SER A 13 2.44 5.50 1.62
N GLY A 14 2.48 6.29 0.58
CA GLY A 14 3.55 7.25 0.31
C GLY A 14 3.78 7.40 -1.19
N PRO A 15 4.48 8.44 -1.63
CA PRO A 15 4.69 8.75 -3.03
C PRO A 15 5.28 7.59 -3.83
N SER A 16 4.95 7.56 -5.12
CA SER A 16 5.60 6.62 -6.03
C SER A 16 7.11 6.87 -6.07
N GLY A 17 7.90 5.80 -5.95
CA GLY A 17 9.37 5.90 -5.90
C GLY A 17 9.97 6.12 -4.52
N VAL A 18 9.17 6.27 -3.46
CA VAL A 18 9.68 6.48 -2.10
C VAL A 18 10.35 5.25 -1.48
N GLY A 19 10.14 4.04 -2.05
CA GLY A 19 10.81 2.81 -1.62
C GLY A 19 10.02 1.97 -0.60
N LYS A 20 8.70 1.99 -0.65
CA LYS A 20 7.81 1.17 0.21
C LYS A 20 8.21 -0.31 0.22
N ARG A 21 8.37 -0.91 -0.97
CA ARG A 21 8.74 -2.32 -1.12
C ARG A 21 10.07 -2.68 -0.44
N THR A 22 11.07 -1.79 -0.52
CA THR A 22 12.38 -1.99 0.09
C THR A 22 12.30 -2.08 1.62
N ILE A 23 11.41 -1.27 2.23
CA ILE A 23 11.20 -1.25 3.68
C ILE A 23 10.49 -2.53 4.15
N TRP A 24 9.53 -3.06 3.37
CA TRP A 24 8.83 -4.29 3.68
C TRP A 24 9.68 -5.56 3.55
N SER A 25 10.55 -5.61 2.52
CA SER A 25 11.25 -6.82 2.11
C SER A 25 11.95 -7.59 3.25
N PRO A 26 12.63 -6.94 4.22
CA PRO A 26 13.27 -7.64 5.31
C PRO A 26 12.31 -8.26 6.34
N ILE A 27 11.07 -7.79 6.42
CA ILE A 27 10.13 -8.12 7.49
C ILE A 27 8.97 -9.01 7.03
N ILE A 28 8.73 -9.09 5.73
CA ILE A 28 7.55 -9.77 5.16
C ILE A 28 7.40 -11.23 5.63
N ASN A 29 8.52 -11.94 5.80
CA ASN A 29 8.54 -13.33 6.19
C ASN A 29 8.83 -13.55 7.69
N ASP A 30 8.85 -12.48 8.49
CA ASP A 30 9.07 -12.59 9.92
C ASP A 30 7.82 -13.20 10.60
N PRO A 31 7.94 -14.42 11.17
CA PRO A 31 6.79 -15.14 11.73
C PRO A 31 6.14 -14.42 12.92
N ARG A 32 6.85 -13.49 13.57
CA ARG A 32 6.32 -12.71 14.70
C ARG A 32 5.12 -11.88 14.31
N PHE A 33 5.05 -11.45 13.07
CA PHE A 33 4.02 -10.50 12.60
C PHE A 33 2.86 -11.19 11.87
N ASN A 34 3.00 -12.47 11.50
CA ASN A 34 1.98 -13.21 10.72
C ASN A 34 1.40 -12.37 9.55
N LEU A 35 2.29 -11.79 8.73
CA LEU A 35 1.93 -10.89 7.64
C LEU A 35 1.44 -11.65 6.41
N ALA A 36 0.52 -11.04 5.68
CA ALA A 36 0.13 -11.45 4.34
C ALA A 36 -0.07 -10.21 3.47
N PHE A 37 0.44 -10.21 2.23
CA PHE A 37 0.15 -9.13 1.29
C PHE A 37 -1.17 -9.35 0.59
N SER A 38 -1.96 -8.29 0.46
CA SER A 38 -3.11 -8.30 -0.43
C SER A 38 -2.65 -8.25 -1.88
N VAL A 39 -3.26 -9.07 -2.71
CA VAL A 39 -3.12 -8.99 -4.17
C VAL A 39 -4.18 -8.03 -4.68
N SER A 40 -3.76 -6.89 -5.24
CA SER A 40 -4.67 -5.89 -5.79
C SER A 40 -5.24 -6.30 -7.14
N MET A 41 -6.41 -5.76 -7.48
CA MET A 41 -7.01 -5.83 -8.82
C MET A 41 -6.53 -4.65 -9.67
N THR A 42 -6.36 -4.85 -10.98
CA THR A 42 -6.01 -3.77 -11.92
C THR A 42 -6.55 -4.04 -13.32
N THR A 43 -6.83 -2.96 -14.06
CA THR A 43 -7.18 -3.01 -15.49
C THR A 43 -5.96 -2.79 -16.38
N ARG A 44 -4.79 -2.54 -15.81
CA ARG A 44 -3.55 -2.43 -16.57
C ARG A 44 -3.23 -3.77 -17.24
N PRO A 45 -2.80 -3.78 -18.50
CA PRO A 45 -2.32 -5.00 -19.14
C PRO A 45 -1.18 -5.65 -18.34
N LYS A 46 -1.19 -6.97 -18.29
CA LYS A 46 -0.14 -7.77 -17.66
C LYS A 46 1.20 -7.55 -18.36
N ARG A 47 2.26 -7.31 -17.59
CA ARG A 47 3.63 -7.21 -18.10
C ARG A 47 4.24 -8.62 -18.25
N ALA A 48 5.33 -8.72 -19.03
CA ALA A 48 6.11 -9.95 -19.11
C ALA A 48 6.62 -10.35 -17.70
N GLY A 49 6.44 -11.64 -17.36
CA GLY A 49 6.85 -12.18 -16.06
C GLY A 49 5.84 -12.03 -14.92
N GLU A 50 4.85 -11.14 -15.01
CA GLU A 50 3.81 -11.04 -13.97
C GLU A 50 2.86 -12.26 -14.03
N ILE A 51 2.33 -12.66 -12.88
CA ILE A 51 1.43 -13.81 -12.73
C ILE A 51 0.08 -13.34 -12.17
N ASN A 52 -1.01 -13.70 -12.89
CA ASN A 52 -2.37 -13.39 -12.42
C ASN A 52 -2.66 -14.10 -11.09
N GLY A 53 -3.24 -13.35 -10.14
CA GLY A 53 -3.53 -13.85 -8.79
C GLY A 53 -2.33 -13.86 -7.84
N LYS A 54 -1.14 -13.50 -8.33
CA LYS A 54 0.09 -13.36 -7.52
C LYS A 54 0.59 -11.92 -7.47
N ASP A 55 0.80 -11.31 -8.63
CA ASP A 55 1.25 -9.91 -8.72
C ASP A 55 0.05 -8.96 -8.69
N TYR A 56 -0.96 -9.27 -9.49
CA TYR A 56 -2.27 -8.61 -9.54
C TYR A 56 -3.34 -9.62 -9.97
N PHE A 57 -4.61 -9.31 -9.67
CA PHE A 57 -5.74 -9.81 -10.40
C PHE A 57 -5.97 -8.90 -11.61
N PHE A 58 -5.61 -9.35 -12.80
CA PHE A 58 -5.77 -8.58 -14.04
C PHE A 58 -7.19 -8.72 -14.56
N LEU A 59 -7.93 -7.64 -14.63
CA LEU A 59 -9.33 -7.56 -15.04
C LEU A 59 -9.49 -6.68 -16.29
N THR A 60 -10.55 -6.92 -17.05
CA THR A 60 -11.01 -5.93 -18.02
C THR A 60 -11.64 -4.73 -17.30
N LYS A 61 -11.76 -3.60 -18.01
CA LYS A 61 -12.41 -2.41 -17.45
C LYS A 61 -13.84 -2.70 -17.01
N SER A 62 -14.61 -3.43 -17.82
CA SER A 62 -16.00 -3.83 -17.49
C SER A 62 -16.07 -4.67 -16.23
N GLN A 63 -15.19 -5.67 -16.08
CA GLN A 63 -15.12 -6.50 -14.87
C GLN A 63 -14.78 -5.69 -13.63
N PHE A 64 -13.86 -4.71 -13.75
CA PHE A 64 -13.51 -3.86 -12.61
C PHE A 64 -14.67 -2.94 -12.21
N GLU A 65 -15.35 -2.34 -13.19
CA GLU A 65 -16.54 -1.50 -12.95
C GLU A 65 -17.69 -2.29 -12.32
N GLU A 66 -17.81 -3.58 -12.64
CA GLU A 66 -18.74 -4.48 -11.95
C GLU A 66 -18.37 -4.65 -10.47
N LYS A 67 -17.07 -4.85 -10.16
CA LYS A 67 -16.60 -4.90 -8.76
C LYS A 67 -16.86 -3.62 -7.97
N ILE A 68 -16.83 -2.46 -8.64
CA ILE A 68 -17.25 -1.19 -8.02
C ILE A 68 -18.74 -1.21 -7.70
N ARG A 69 -19.61 -1.59 -8.65
CA ARG A 69 -21.06 -1.66 -8.46
C ARG A 69 -21.50 -2.64 -7.37
N GLU A 70 -20.76 -3.76 -7.26
CA GLU A 70 -20.97 -4.78 -6.23
C GLU A 70 -20.45 -4.38 -4.85
N HIS A 71 -19.82 -3.22 -4.69
CA HIS A 71 -19.09 -2.82 -3.47
C HIS A 71 -18.09 -3.89 -2.98
N ALA A 72 -17.47 -4.60 -3.93
CA ALA A 72 -16.53 -5.70 -3.67
C ALA A 72 -15.09 -5.23 -3.38
N LEU A 73 -14.85 -3.92 -3.39
CA LEU A 73 -13.54 -3.32 -3.14
C LEU A 73 -13.51 -2.57 -1.80
N LEU A 74 -12.40 -2.64 -1.08
CA LEU A 74 -12.14 -1.82 0.12
C LEU A 74 -11.84 -0.37 -0.27
N GLU A 75 -11.09 -0.20 -1.34
CA GLU A 75 -10.72 1.07 -1.97
C GLU A 75 -10.45 0.86 -3.45
N TYR A 76 -10.51 1.91 -4.22
CA TYR A 76 -10.01 1.93 -5.59
C TYR A 76 -9.58 3.33 -6.00
N ALA A 77 -8.65 3.37 -6.97
CA ALA A 77 -8.14 4.60 -7.55
C ALA A 77 -7.86 4.42 -9.06
N THR A 78 -7.76 5.54 -9.76
CA THR A 78 -7.31 5.56 -11.16
C THR A 78 -5.90 6.13 -11.21
N PHE A 79 -4.99 5.39 -11.83
CA PHE A 79 -3.62 5.83 -12.06
C PHE A 79 -3.19 5.50 -13.49
N ALA A 80 -2.64 6.50 -14.20
CA ALA A 80 -2.21 6.36 -15.60
C ALA A 80 -3.27 5.71 -16.51
N GLY A 81 -4.56 6.09 -16.34
CA GLY A 81 -5.67 5.60 -17.15
C GLY A 81 -6.17 4.19 -16.80
N ASN A 82 -5.62 3.54 -15.79
CA ASN A 82 -6.02 2.22 -15.32
C ASN A 82 -6.61 2.28 -13.91
N TYR A 83 -7.55 1.38 -13.65
CA TYR A 83 -8.06 1.15 -12.30
C TYR A 83 -7.11 0.26 -11.50
N TYR A 84 -7.03 0.56 -10.20
CA TYR A 84 -6.39 -0.27 -9.18
C TYR A 84 -7.31 -0.31 -7.96
N GLY A 85 -7.40 -1.46 -7.29
CA GLY A 85 -8.24 -1.57 -6.11
C GLY A 85 -7.96 -2.83 -5.29
N THR A 86 -8.38 -2.80 -4.04
CA THR A 86 -8.14 -3.88 -3.08
C THR A 86 -9.40 -4.71 -2.91
N PRO A 87 -9.38 -6.02 -3.25
CA PRO A 87 -10.55 -6.91 -3.12
C PRO A 87 -10.91 -7.14 -1.64
N LYS A 88 -12.14 -6.79 -1.27
CA LYS A 88 -12.63 -6.87 0.11
C LYS A 88 -12.64 -8.30 0.64
N GLU A 89 -13.23 -9.22 -0.12
CA GLU A 89 -13.35 -10.64 0.28
C GLU A 89 -12.00 -11.29 0.54
N PHE A 90 -11.00 -11.01 -0.30
CA PHE A 90 -9.65 -11.54 -0.15
C PHE A 90 -9.00 -11.09 1.16
N VAL A 91 -9.13 -9.80 1.48
CA VAL A 91 -8.61 -9.22 2.73
C VAL A 91 -9.36 -9.76 3.94
N ASP A 92 -10.69 -9.82 3.88
CA ASP A 92 -11.53 -10.33 4.97
C ASP A 92 -11.24 -11.79 5.28
N LYS A 93 -11.02 -12.63 4.26
CA LYS A 93 -10.61 -14.04 4.42
C LYS A 93 -9.28 -14.15 5.16
N LEU A 94 -8.24 -13.45 4.71
CA LEU A 94 -6.93 -13.47 5.37
C LEU A 94 -7.00 -12.99 6.82
N ARG A 95 -7.75 -11.94 7.10
CA ARG A 95 -7.96 -11.44 8.46
C ARG A 95 -8.69 -12.45 9.34
N ALA A 96 -9.68 -13.15 8.79
CA ALA A 96 -10.41 -14.22 9.53
C ALA A 96 -9.48 -15.40 9.89
N GLU A 97 -8.47 -15.67 9.07
CA GLU A 97 -7.40 -16.66 9.35
C GLU A 97 -6.38 -16.14 10.40
N GLY A 98 -6.57 -14.92 10.94
CA GLY A 98 -5.66 -14.29 11.91
C GLY A 98 -4.44 -13.63 11.29
N LYS A 99 -4.37 -13.48 9.97
CA LYS A 99 -3.26 -12.81 9.29
C LYS A 99 -3.39 -11.30 9.34
N ASN A 100 -2.30 -10.60 9.58
CA ASN A 100 -2.21 -9.16 9.44
C ASN A 100 -1.98 -8.82 7.96
N VAL A 101 -2.96 -8.16 7.34
CA VAL A 101 -2.98 -7.96 5.89
C VAL A 101 -2.36 -6.64 5.51
N CYS A 102 -1.26 -6.70 4.77
CA CYS A 102 -0.51 -5.54 4.29
C CYS A 102 -1.08 -5.06 2.96
N LEU A 103 -1.44 -3.78 2.91
CA LEU A 103 -1.88 -3.06 1.72
C LEU A 103 -0.82 -2.02 1.36
N GLU A 104 -0.12 -2.23 0.24
CA GLU A 104 0.79 -1.24 -0.33
C GLU A 104 0.04 -0.45 -1.39
N ILE A 105 -0.57 0.65 -0.97
CA ILE A 105 -1.49 1.45 -1.80
C ILE A 105 -1.11 2.93 -1.79
N GLU A 106 -1.61 3.66 -2.78
CA GLU A 106 -1.42 5.11 -2.85
C GLU A 106 -2.24 5.84 -1.77
N PRO A 107 -1.84 7.06 -1.37
CA PRO A 107 -2.51 7.82 -0.31
C PRO A 107 -4.02 7.99 -0.52
N GLN A 108 -4.46 8.16 -1.76
CA GLN A 108 -5.89 8.26 -2.09
C GLN A 108 -6.68 7.01 -1.65
N GLY A 109 -6.15 5.82 -1.91
CA GLY A 109 -6.76 4.55 -1.47
C GLY A 109 -6.66 4.39 0.05
N GLY A 110 -5.51 4.77 0.64
CA GLY A 110 -5.31 4.72 2.08
C GLY A 110 -6.36 5.52 2.85
N LEU A 111 -6.67 6.73 2.41
CA LEU A 111 -7.70 7.58 3.02
C LEU A 111 -9.12 6.97 2.91
N GLN A 112 -9.42 6.24 1.83
CA GLN A 112 -10.69 5.52 1.70
C GLN A 112 -10.80 4.42 2.77
N ILE A 113 -9.71 3.67 3.01
CA ILE A 113 -9.66 2.63 4.05
C ILE A 113 -9.81 3.24 5.45
N VAL A 114 -9.12 4.35 5.74
CA VAL A 114 -9.26 5.07 7.02
C VAL A 114 -10.73 5.40 7.26
N LYS A 115 -11.37 6.09 6.31
CA LYS A 115 -12.77 6.48 6.41
C LYS A 115 -13.71 5.27 6.57
N MET A 116 -13.48 4.20 5.82
CA MET A 116 -14.27 2.97 5.92
C MET A 116 -14.14 2.33 7.32
N CYS A 117 -12.93 2.24 7.86
CA CYS A 117 -12.71 1.66 9.19
C CYS A 117 -13.34 2.51 10.30
N GLU A 118 -13.27 3.83 10.20
CA GLU A 118 -13.93 4.76 11.12
C GLU A 118 -15.45 4.55 11.10
N GLN A 119 -16.08 4.51 9.93
CA GLN A 119 -17.52 4.30 9.76
C GLN A 119 -17.98 2.96 10.33
N ASN A 120 -17.18 1.90 10.12
CA ASN A 120 -17.48 0.55 10.60
C ASN A 120 -17.00 0.29 12.03
N LYS A 121 -16.40 1.28 12.70
CA LYS A 121 -15.79 1.14 14.03
C LYS A 121 -14.77 -0.01 14.10
N ASP A 122 -14.08 -0.30 12.99
CA ASP A 122 -13.05 -1.33 12.93
C ASP A 122 -11.74 -0.80 13.53
N LYS A 123 -11.45 -1.23 14.76
CA LYS A 123 -10.21 -0.87 15.48
C LYS A 123 -8.98 -1.65 14.99
N GLY A 124 -9.14 -2.54 14.02
CA GLY A 124 -8.07 -3.36 13.46
C GLY A 124 -7.33 -2.69 12.29
N LEU A 125 -7.18 -1.37 12.29
CA LEU A 125 -6.44 -0.62 11.28
C LEU A 125 -5.14 -0.06 11.85
N LEU A 126 -4.04 -0.25 11.12
CA LEU A 126 -2.75 0.40 11.33
C LEU A 126 -2.36 1.12 10.03
N THR A 127 -2.01 2.40 10.13
CA THR A 127 -1.64 3.20 8.95
C THR A 127 -0.25 3.79 9.09
N ILE A 128 0.56 3.63 8.05
CA ILE A 128 1.96 4.03 8.01
C ILE A 128 2.20 4.79 6.70
N PHE A 129 2.79 5.96 6.81
CA PHE A 129 3.14 6.78 5.65
C PHE A 129 4.66 6.85 5.48
N ILE A 130 5.14 6.54 4.28
CA ILE A 130 6.57 6.64 3.97
C ILE A 130 6.83 7.95 3.25
N VAL A 131 7.79 8.72 3.76
CA VAL A 131 8.22 9.97 3.16
C VAL A 131 9.67 9.91 2.70
N PRO A 132 10.04 10.60 1.61
CA PRO A 132 11.46 10.85 1.30
C PRO A 132 12.00 11.94 2.23
N PRO A 133 13.33 12.08 2.40
CA PRO A 133 13.89 13.18 3.17
C PRO A 133 13.63 14.56 2.54
N SER A 134 13.46 14.61 1.20
CA SER A 134 13.09 15.82 0.46
C SER A 134 12.41 15.46 -0.87
N LEU A 135 11.74 16.43 -1.50
CA LEU A 135 11.21 16.29 -2.86
C LEU A 135 12.32 16.12 -3.90
N ASP A 136 13.45 16.78 -3.70
CA ASP A 136 14.61 16.67 -4.61
C ASP A 136 15.17 15.24 -4.60
N GLU A 137 15.27 14.62 -3.43
CA GLU A 137 15.66 13.22 -3.33
C GLU A 137 14.68 12.29 -4.04
N LEU A 138 13.38 12.52 -3.91
CA LEU A 138 12.36 11.75 -4.63
C LEU A 138 12.52 11.93 -6.14
N LYS A 139 12.75 13.15 -6.61
CA LYS A 139 12.99 13.47 -8.03
C LYS A 139 14.23 12.74 -8.54
N ASN A 140 15.33 12.77 -7.78
CA ASN A 140 16.56 12.05 -8.12
C ASN A 140 16.32 10.53 -8.25
N ARG A 141 15.53 9.93 -7.37
CA ARG A 141 15.17 8.50 -7.46
C ARG A 141 14.34 8.17 -8.70
N LEU A 142 13.43 9.04 -9.10
CA LEU A 142 12.62 8.87 -10.31
C LEU A 142 13.50 8.99 -11.56
N ILE A 143 14.40 9.96 -11.60
CA ILE A 143 15.36 10.15 -12.72
C ILE A 143 16.29 8.93 -12.85
N LYS A 144 16.88 8.45 -11.75
CA LYS A 144 17.81 7.30 -11.75
C LYS A 144 17.19 6.00 -12.27
N ARG A 145 15.87 5.87 -12.27
CA ARG A 145 15.20 4.70 -12.86
C ARG A 145 15.24 4.67 -14.38
N ASP A 146 15.49 5.81 -15.01
CA ASP A 146 15.64 5.97 -16.48
C ASP A 146 14.52 5.29 -17.31
N THR A 147 13.31 5.26 -16.75
CA THR A 147 12.17 4.58 -17.37
C THR A 147 11.12 5.56 -17.91
N GLU A 148 11.31 6.87 -17.71
CA GLU A 148 10.28 7.87 -17.97
C GLU A 148 10.85 9.19 -18.50
N SER A 149 10.03 9.89 -19.31
CA SER A 149 10.40 11.23 -19.81
C SER A 149 10.39 12.28 -18.70
N LYS A 150 11.05 13.42 -18.94
CA LYS A 150 11.09 14.54 -17.98
C LYS A 150 9.69 15.04 -17.64
N GLU A 151 8.79 15.12 -18.61
CA GLU A 151 7.42 15.59 -18.42
C GLU A 151 6.62 14.65 -17.51
N VAL A 152 6.86 13.33 -17.62
CA VAL A 152 6.24 12.33 -16.74
C VAL A 152 6.78 12.47 -15.31
N ILE A 153 8.09 12.67 -15.16
CA ILE A 153 8.71 12.89 -13.84
C ILE A 153 8.15 14.15 -13.18
N GLU A 154 8.01 15.26 -13.90
CA GLU A 154 7.43 16.49 -13.37
C GLU A 154 5.99 16.29 -12.88
N LYS A 155 5.15 15.62 -13.67
CA LYS A 155 3.78 15.27 -13.24
C LYS A 155 3.76 14.42 -11.98
N ARG A 156 4.69 13.46 -11.85
CA ARG A 156 4.82 12.63 -10.65
C ARG A 156 5.25 13.44 -9.43
N ILE A 157 6.12 14.42 -9.60
CA ILE A 157 6.54 15.29 -8.50
C ILE A 157 5.39 16.19 -8.04
N GLU A 158 4.59 16.72 -8.95
CA GLU A 158 3.37 17.48 -8.57
C GLU A 158 2.37 16.59 -7.81
N GLN A 159 2.15 15.37 -8.28
CA GLN A 159 1.32 14.40 -7.58
C GLN A 159 1.90 14.08 -6.18
N ALA A 160 3.22 13.88 -6.07
CA ALA A 160 3.89 13.61 -4.80
C ALA A 160 3.75 14.75 -3.78
N LYS A 161 3.71 16.00 -4.23
CA LYS A 161 3.44 17.16 -3.34
C LYS A 161 2.07 17.07 -2.68
N TRP A 162 1.05 16.64 -3.45
CA TRP A 162 -0.29 16.42 -2.90
C TRP A 162 -0.29 15.23 -1.94
N GLU A 163 0.34 14.12 -2.35
CA GLU A 163 0.42 12.90 -1.55
C GLU A 163 1.11 13.13 -0.21
N LEU A 164 2.22 13.86 -0.18
CA LEU A 164 2.97 14.18 1.04
C LEU A 164 2.16 15.01 2.05
N ARG A 165 1.21 15.83 1.59
CA ARG A 165 0.31 16.56 2.49
C ARG A 165 -0.67 15.65 3.23
N GLN A 166 -0.87 14.42 2.77
CA GLN A 166 -1.77 13.45 3.40
C GLN A 166 -1.14 12.70 4.59
N LYS A 167 0.18 12.85 4.82
CA LYS A 167 0.92 12.12 5.86
C LYS A 167 0.33 12.27 7.27
N ASP A 168 -0.23 13.45 7.58
CA ASP A 168 -0.78 13.75 8.91
C ASP A 168 -2.10 13.01 9.21
N SER A 169 -2.71 12.37 8.20
CA SER A 169 -3.86 11.48 8.35
C SER A 169 -3.46 10.04 8.73
N TYR A 170 -2.17 9.75 8.86
CA TYR A 170 -1.64 8.43 9.17
C TYR A 170 -1.10 8.37 10.59
N GLN A 171 -1.22 7.21 11.23
CA GLN A 171 -0.78 7.00 12.62
C GLN A 171 0.74 7.08 12.78
N TYR A 172 1.49 6.67 11.76
CA TYR A 172 2.95 6.65 11.76
C TYR A 172 3.49 7.21 10.46
N VAL A 173 4.62 7.93 10.56
CA VAL A 173 5.37 8.45 9.41
C VAL A 173 6.81 7.99 9.52
N ILE A 174 7.32 7.30 8.49
CA ILE A 174 8.69 6.81 8.43
C ILE A 174 9.44 7.54 7.32
N VAL A 175 10.63 8.06 7.62
CA VAL A 175 11.49 8.72 6.63
C VAL A 175 12.45 7.71 6.01
N ASN A 176 12.31 7.46 4.69
CA ASN A 176 13.22 6.58 3.97
C ASN A 176 14.41 7.36 3.39
N LYS A 177 15.49 7.45 4.15
CA LYS A 177 16.72 8.13 3.74
C LYS A 177 17.56 7.27 2.79
N PRO A 178 18.33 7.88 1.83
CA PRO A 178 19.28 7.16 0.99
C PRO A 178 20.34 6.44 1.84
N GLY A 179 20.60 5.17 1.51
CA GLY A 179 21.59 4.35 2.23
C GLY A 179 21.15 3.85 3.61
N LEU A 180 20.02 4.32 4.16
CA LEU A 180 19.52 3.97 5.50
C LEU A 180 18.19 3.19 5.46
N GLN A 181 17.97 2.40 4.41
CA GLN A 181 16.74 1.61 4.24
C GLN A 181 16.54 0.59 5.36
N GLU A 182 17.64 0.08 5.91
CA GLU A 182 17.60 -0.84 7.06
C GLU A 182 17.07 -0.17 8.33
N GLU A 183 17.42 1.11 8.55
CA GLU A 183 16.88 1.88 9.68
C GLU A 183 15.36 2.06 9.55
N ALA A 184 14.88 2.42 8.36
CA ALA A 184 13.45 2.53 8.10
C ALA A 184 12.73 1.19 8.29
N SER A 185 13.35 0.07 7.90
CA SER A 185 12.81 -1.28 8.13
C SER A 185 12.78 -1.63 9.63
N LYS A 186 13.81 -1.26 10.40
CA LYS A 186 13.84 -1.45 11.86
C LYS A 186 12.76 -0.61 12.55
N GLU A 187 12.56 0.63 12.11
CA GLU A 187 11.48 1.49 12.61
C GLU A 187 10.12 0.86 12.35
N LEU A 188 9.87 0.37 11.12
CA LEU A 188 8.66 -0.38 10.80
C LEU A 188 8.48 -1.60 11.70
N SER A 189 9.54 -2.40 11.90
CA SER A 189 9.50 -3.58 12.78
C SER A 189 9.10 -3.21 14.21
N ASN A 190 9.64 -2.11 14.76
CA ASN A 190 9.29 -1.64 16.10
C ASN A 190 7.82 -1.19 16.20
N ILE A 191 7.30 -0.52 15.17
CA ILE A 191 5.87 -0.16 15.10
C ILE A 191 5.02 -1.44 15.10
N LEU A 192 5.37 -2.44 14.28
CA LEU A 192 4.63 -3.69 14.22
C LEU A 192 4.68 -4.45 15.55
N LEU A 193 5.82 -4.50 16.23
CA LEU A 193 5.93 -5.12 17.55
C LEU A 193 4.99 -4.47 18.57
N LYS A 194 4.89 -3.14 18.55
CA LYS A 194 4.00 -2.39 19.44
C LYS A 194 2.52 -2.60 19.12
N GLU A 195 2.16 -2.59 17.85
CA GLU A 195 0.77 -2.54 17.41
C GLU A 195 0.12 -3.91 17.19
N LEU A 196 0.91 -4.98 17.01
CA LEU A 196 0.41 -6.33 16.75
C LEU A 196 0.48 -7.24 17.99
N ALA A 197 1.04 -6.75 19.08
CA ALA A 197 1.14 -7.46 20.35
C ALA A 197 -0.22 -7.89 20.95
#